data_7335acaac30d2ea775846bfbfecb22f2
#
_entry.id   7335acaac30d2ea775846bfbfecb22f2
#
_cell.length_a   1.000
_cell.length_b   1.000
_cell.length_c   1.000
_cell.angle_alpha   90.00
_cell.angle_beta   90.00
_cell.angle_gamma   90.00
#
_symmetry.space_group_name_H-M   'P 1'
#
loop_
_entity.id
_entity.type
_entity.pdbx_description
1 polymer ?
#
loop_
_entity_poly.entity_id
_entity_poly.type
_entity_poly.pdbx_seq_one_letter_code
_entity_poly.pdbx_strand_id
1 'polypeptide(L)'
;MRSLILLVALWGSSFALHAATPKDTLVVAVPLDGIISFDPAESFETVSNSVQRNIYQTLVEADRNSPQKLSPLLATRWQQGSTPHSLIFTLKPDARFSSGNPVTVQDVIFSLTRAVQLNKAPSFILAEFGWTNENIASQFKVLNDHQLEMQWPAQIGQNLALRLLTAPVASVVDSKTVQQNAVNNDFGNGWLHTHSAGSGAFTIQQYVPQQALVLSANQQANPQPKLKRILLKGVADAGARRLLIQQGDVDVAYQLGPDQIDALKRDKNLRIEAFPSSLVYYLGFNTKDKAQPALGNPALWQAARWLVDYQSLSQDLLKGQYRIHQSFLPQGFDGALEDQPFHYDVAKAKEILAKGGIKPGTKFALTVINQPPYIDVAQALQASFAKADVQIELQPVAESELWSKMRGRDFQSIFIYWGADYVDPNTNASAFAYNVPGGSKTLAWRVGWDIPDLSAKTRTAAGESDAAKRRALYTDLQKTVQQNSPFVVTLQGAQQVAVRNNVSHVQQGIGVSLLFFDTVQK
;
A
#
# COMPACT_ATOMS: atom_id res chain seq x y z
N MET A 1 -76.31 -29.24 20.06
CA MET A 1 -75.25 -29.55 19.08
C MET A 1 -74.17 -28.47 19.16
N ARG A 2 -73.10 -28.79 19.85
CA ARG A 2 -71.97 -27.86 20.04
C ARG A 2 -70.79 -28.29 19.16
N SER A 3 -70.49 -27.53 18.15
CA SER A 3 -69.30 -27.76 17.26
C SER A 3 -68.04 -27.21 17.90
N LEU A 4 -67.12 -28.12 18.20
CA LEU A 4 -65.79 -27.81 18.67
C LEU A 4 -64.90 -27.53 17.44
N ILE A 5 -64.37 -26.29 17.30
CA ILE A 5 -63.35 -25.93 16.30
C ILE A 5 -61.99 -26.12 16.95
N LEU A 6 -61.21 -27.10 16.49
CA LEU A 6 -59.80 -27.30 16.85
C LEU A 6 -58.94 -26.35 16.03
N LEU A 7 -58.34 -25.38 16.67
CA LEU A 7 -57.27 -24.55 16.06
C LEU A 7 -55.94 -25.31 16.23
N VAL A 8 -55.40 -25.86 15.13
CA VAL A 8 -54.04 -26.39 15.07
C VAL A 8 -53.11 -25.23 14.77
N ALA A 9 -52.36 -24.78 15.77
CA ALA A 9 -51.27 -23.82 15.59
C ALA A 9 -50.04 -24.53 14.98
N LEU A 10 -49.79 -24.35 13.69
CA LEU A 10 -48.53 -24.74 13.05
C LEU A 10 -47.44 -23.76 13.50
N TRP A 11 -46.60 -24.16 14.41
CA TRP A 11 -45.35 -23.53 14.67
C TRP A 11 -44.39 -23.88 13.51
N GLY A 12 -44.33 -23.01 12.50
CA GLY A 12 -43.33 -23.04 11.48
C GLY A 12 -41.99 -22.61 12.06
N SER A 13 -41.15 -23.56 12.44
CA SER A 13 -39.72 -23.29 12.74
C SER A 13 -39.05 -22.83 11.45
N SER A 14 -38.94 -21.53 11.26
CA SER A 14 -38.10 -20.95 10.22
C SER A 14 -36.64 -21.28 10.55
N PHE A 15 -36.14 -22.44 10.11
CA PHE A 15 -34.71 -22.65 9.97
C PHE A 15 -34.24 -21.66 8.92
N ALA A 16 -33.59 -20.58 9.36
CA ALA A 16 -32.80 -19.75 8.48
C ALA A 16 -31.69 -20.65 7.92
N LEU A 17 -31.93 -21.22 6.75
CA LEU A 17 -30.90 -21.86 5.94
C LEU A 17 -29.89 -20.75 5.60
N HIS A 18 -28.82 -20.65 6.36
CA HIS A 18 -27.65 -19.89 5.96
C HIS A 18 -27.11 -20.57 4.71
N ALA A 19 -27.40 -20.00 3.56
CA ALA A 19 -26.88 -20.52 2.30
C ALA A 19 -25.36 -20.31 2.33
N ALA A 20 -24.62 -21.42 2.39
CA ALA A 20 -23.18 -21.38 2.26
C ALA A 20 -22.81 -20.64 0.96
N THR A 21 -21.74 -19.83 1.01
CA THR A 21 -21.24 -19.13 -0.18
C THR A 21 -20.96 -20.12 -1.31
N PRO A 22 -21.20 -19.76 -2.61
CA PRO A 22 -21.03 -20.68 -3.74
C PRO A 22 -19.60 -21.24 -3.83
N LYS A 23 -19.46 -22.50 -4.23
CA LYS A 23 -18.15 -23.20 -4.27
C LYS A 23 -17.17 -22.62 -5.29
N ASP A 24 -17.65 -21.99 -6.35
CA ASP A 24 -16.83 -21.38 -7.41
C ASP A 24 -16.64 -19.87 -7.26
N THR A 25 -17.10 -19.32 -6.13
CA THR A 25 -17.07 -17.89 -5.84
C THR A 25 -16.44 -17.66 -4.45
N LEU A 26 -15.40 -16.83 -4.39
CA LEU A 26 -14.88 -16.31 -3.12
C LEU A 26 -15.64 -15.04 -2.74
N VAL A 27 -16.20 -15.00 -1.54
CA VAL A 27 -16.87 -13.82 -0.99
C VAL A 27 -15.97 -13.20 0.09
N VAL A 28 -15.56 -11.95 -0.13
CA VAL A 28 -14.64 -11.22 0.74
C VAL A 28 -15.32 -9.99 1.32
N ALA A 29 -15.42 -9.87 2.64
CA ALA A 29 -15.87 -8.66 3.30
C ALA A 29 -14.69 -7.69 3.49
N VAL A 30 -14.79 -6.49 2.92
CA VAL A 30 -13.74 -5.47 2.93
C VAL A 30 -14.37 -4.08 2.81
N PRO A 31 -13.79 -3.00 3.39
CA PRO A 31 -14.24 -1.65 3.06
C PRO A 31 -13.85 -1.30 1.61
N LEU A 32 -14.77 -0.71 0.85
CA LEU A 32 -14.58 -0.32 -0.55
C LEU A 32 -14.57 1.20 -0.76
N ASP A 33 -14.64 1.98 0.30
CA ASP A 33 -14.66 3.45 0.31
C ASP A 33 -13.34 4.08 -0.16
N GLY A 34 -12.23 3.33 -0.10
CA GLY A 34 -10.92 3.74 -0.61
C GLY A 34 -10.73 3.53 -2.12
N ILE A 35 -11.70 2.97 -2.85
CA ILE A 35 -11.57 2.80 -4.31
C ILE A 35 -11.96 4.10 -5.02
N ILE A 36 -10.99 4.76 -5.63
CA ILE A 36 -11.21 5.95 -6.46
C ILE A 36 -11.18 5.65 -7.95
N SER A 37 -10.39 4.66 -8.36
CA SER A 37 -10.19 4.27 -9.77
C SER A 37 -9.60 2.85 -9.84
N PHE A 38 -9.79 2.17 -10.97
CA PHE A 38 -9.06 0.95 -11.33
C PHE A 38 -7.97 1.22 -12.37
N ASP A 39 -7.80 2.46 -12.80
CA ASP A 39 -6.71 2.85 -13.70
C ASP A 39 -5.36 2.75 -12.98
N PRO A 40 -4.41 1.91 -13.45
CA PRO A 40 -3.09 1.80 -12.84
C PRO A 40 -2.27 3.09 -12.93
N ALA A 41 -2.58 3.98 -13.88
CA ALA A 41 -1.92 5.28 -14.00
C ALA A 41 -2.42 6.34 -12.99
N GLU A 42 -3.51 6.06 -12.26
CA GLU A 42 -4.11 7.02 -11.32
C GLU A 42 -4.21 6.50 -9.89
N SER A 43 -4.58 5.24 -9.74
CA SER A 43 -4.93 4.66 -8.46
C SER A 43 -3.69 4.25 -7.68
N PHE A 44 -3.70 4.60 -6.39
CA PHE A 44 -2.57 4.40 -5.49
C PHE A 44 -3.00 3.83 -4.11
N GLU A 45 -4.29 3.74 -3.88
CA GLU A 45 -4.88 3.28 -2.64
C GLU A 45 -4.75 1.76 -2.50
N THR A 46 -4.60 1.26 -1.26
CA THR A 46 -4.35 -0.16 -0.95
C THR A 46 -5.40 -1.10 -1.56
N VAL A 47 -6.69 -0.77 -1.46
CA VAL A 47 -7.77 -1.62 -1.99
C VAL A 47 -7.75 -1.64 -3.52
N SER A 48 -7.57 -0.49 -4.16
CA SER A 48 -7.45 -0.39 -5.62
C SER A 48 -6.23 -1.16 -6.14
N ASN A 49 -5.07 -1.01 -5.49
CA ASN A 49 -3.85 -1.76 -5.84
C ASN A 49 -4.05 -3.28 -5.75
N SER A 50 -4.83 -3.74 -4.75
CA SER A 50 -5.17 -5.15 -4.61
C SER A 50 -5.99 -5.68 -5.78
N VAL A 51 -7.00 -4.90 -6.21
CA VAL A 51 -7.80 -5.24 -7.38
C VAL A 51 -6.91 -5.25 -8.62
N GLN A 52 -6.09 -4.21 -8.81
CA GLN A 52 -5.18 -4.08 -9.96
C GLN A 52 -4.26 -5.28 -10.10
N ARG A 53 -3.69 -5.82 -9.01
CA ARG A 53 -2.84 -7.01 -9.03
C ARG A 53 -3.54 -8.28 -9.53
N ASN A 54 -4.86 -8.31 -9.52
CA ASN A 54 -5.65 -9.43 -9.99
C ASN A 54 -6.19 -9.24 -11.43
N ILE A 55 -6.29 -7.99 -11.90
CA ILE A 55 -6.85 -7.66 -13.23
C ILE A 55 -5.80 -7.22 -14.26
N TYR A 56 -4.61 -6.81 -13.81
CA TYR A 56 -3.49 -6.40 -14.68
C TYR A 56 -2.24 -7.23 -14.43
N GLN A 57 -1.29 -7.13 -15.35
CA GLN A 57 0.05 -7.67 -15.23
C GLN A 57 1.08 -6.60 -15.61
N THR A 58 2.23 -6.64 -14.93
CA THR A 58 3.45 -5.88 -15.25
C THR A 58 4.41 -6.73 -16.08
N LEU A 59 5.53 -6.18 -16.55
CA LEU A 59 6.56 -6.96 -17.24
C LEU A 59 7.18 -8.02 -16.34
N VAL A 60 7.46 -7.65 -15.10
CA VAL A 60 8.09 -8.48 -14.07
C VAL A 60 7.33 -8.30 -12.75
N GLU A 61 7.37 -9.29 -11.87
CA GLU A 61 6.81 -9.18 -10.53
C GLU A 61 7.84 -9.53 -9.44
N ALA A 62 7.64 -9.04 -8.22
CA ALA A 62 8.35 -9.58 -7.07
C ALA A 62 7.83 -10.99 -6.78
N ASP A 63 8.74 -11.96 -6.60
CA ASP A 63 8.36 -13.34 -6.28
C ASP A 63 7.56 -13.38 -4.96
N ARG A 64 6.41 -14.04 -4.98
CA ARG A 64 5.45 -14.02 -3.85
C ARG A 64 5.98 -14.69 -2.59
N ASN A 65 6.84 -15.70 -2.75
CA ASN A 65 7.44 -16.45 -1.64
C ASN A 65 8.81 -15.91 -1.24
N SER A 66 9.49 -15.23 -2.17
CA SER A 66 10.82 -14.65 -1.98
C SER A 66 10.86 -13.23 -2.56
N PRO A 67 10.25 -12.23 -1.92
CA PRO A 67 10.03 -10.89 -2.51
C PRO A 67 11.32 -10.17 -2.93
N GLN A 68 12.47 -10.61 -2.43
CA GLN A 68 13.79 -10.13 -2.85
C GLN A 68 14.21 -10.63 -4.25
N LYS A 69 13.50 -11.60 -4.81
CA LYS A 69 13.69 -12.08 -6.17
C LYS A 69 12.66 -11.46 -7.10
N LEU A 70 13.01 -11.42 -8.39
CA LEU A 70 12.11 -11.03 -9.46
C LEU A 70 11.73 -12.26 -10.29
N SER A 71 10.46 -12.34 -10.63
CA SER A 71 9.90 -13.37 -11.47
C SER A 71 9.41 -12.78 -12.80
N PRO A 72 9.56 -13.51 -13.92
CA PRO A 72 8.93 -13.19 -15.19
C PRO A 72 7.40 -13.13 -15.06
N LEU A 73 6.76 -12.12 -15.70
CA LEU A 73 5.29 -12.04 -15.77
C LEU A 73 4.85 -11.89 -17.24
N LEU A 74 4.68 -10.68 -17.80
CA LEU A 74 4.48 -10.50 -19.25
C LEU A 74 5.77 -10.66 -20.04
N ALA A 75 6.92 -10.28 -19.46
CA ALA A 75 8.21 -10.61 -20.05
C ALA A 75 8.66 -12.02 -19.63
N THR A 76 9.12 -12.83 -20.57
CA THR A 76 9.72 -14.15 -20.31
C THR A 76 11.14 -14.02 -19.79
N ARG A 77 11.85 -12.98 -20.21
CA ARG A 77 13.25 -12.67 -19.84
C ARG A 77 13.55 -11.20 -20.08
N TRP A 78 14.61 -10.75 -19.45
CA TRP A 78 15.22 -9.44 -19.68
C TRP A 78 16.74 -9.59 -19.68
N GLN A 79 17.41 -8.68 -20.35
CA GLN A 79 18.86 -8.64 -20.43
C GLN A 79 19.36 -7.20 -20.59
N GLN A 80 20.66 -6.99 -20.37
CA GLN A 80 21.33 -5.72 -20.64
C GLN A 80 21.00 -5.25 -22.05
N GLY A 81 20.65 -3.98 -22.20
CA GLY A 81 20.46 -3.30 -23.47
C GLY A 81 21.76 -2.69 -24.02
N SER A 82 21.60 -1.72 -24.92
CA SER A 82 22.70 -1.05 -25.61
C SER A 82 23.53 -0.13 -24.71
N THR A 83 22.99 0.30 -23.57
CA THR A 83 23.64 1.19 -22.60
C THR A 83 23.54 0.62 -21.18
N PRO A 84 24.36 1.11 -20.20
CA PRO A 84 24.21 0.73 -18.79
C PRO A 84 22.82 1.04 -18.20
N HIS A 85 22.12 2.03 -18.79
CA HIS A 85 20.78 2.48 -18.39
C HIS A 85 19.72 2.03 -19.39
N SER A 86 19.84 0.79 -19.87
CA SER A 86 18.83 0.17 -20.73
C SER A 86 18.65 -1.32 -20.45
N LEU A 87 17.46 -1.83 -20.73
CA LEU A 87 17.10 -3.25 -20.65
C LEU A 87 16.30 -3.66 -21.89
N ILE A 88 16.60 -4.84 -22.42
CA ILE A 88 15.80 -5.47 -23.47
C ILE A 88 14.88 -6.49 -22.81
N PHE A 89 13.57 -6.32 -23.00
CA PHE A 89 12.54 -7.26 -22.56
C PHE A 89 12.07 -8.13 -23.74
N THR A 90 11.85 -9.41 -23.49
CA THR A 90 11.20 -10.32 -24.44
C THR A 90 9.85 -10.72 -23.88
N LEU A 91 8.77 -10.37 -24.55
CA LEU A 91 7.39 -10.66 -24.12
C LEU A 91 7.01 -12.12 -24.39
N LYS A 92 6.03 -12.63 -23.62
CA LYS A 92 5.37 -13.91 -23.90
C LYS A 92 4.62 -13.84 -25.22
N PRO A 93 4.87 -14.75 -26.19
CA PRO A 93 4.26 -14.67 -27.51
C PRO A 93 2.74 -14.96 -27.50
N ASP A 94 2.26 -15.68 -26.50
CA ASP A 94 0.87 -16.13 -26.35
C ASP A 94 0.06 -15.30 -25.33
N ALA A 95 0.66 -14.25 -24.75
CA ALA A 95 -0.03 -13.40 -23.79
C ALA A 95 -1.20 -12.65 -24.46
N ARG A 96 -2.36 -12.64 -23.79
CA ARG A 96 -3.57 -11.97 -24.25
C ARG A 96 -4.22 -11.14 -23.16
N PHE A 97 -4.82 -10.06 -23.56
CA PHE A 97 -5.74 -9.30 -22.71
C PHE A 97 -7.09 -10.01 -22.58
N SER A 98 -7.86 -9.63 -21.60
CA SER A 98 -9.23 -10.16 -21.38
C SER A 98 -10.16 -9.91 -22.58
N SER A 99 -9.88 -8.94 -23.43
CA SER A 99 -10.56 -8.68 -24.70
C SER A 99 -10.29 -9.74 -25.77
N GLY A 100 -9.23 -10.56 -25.60
CA GLY A 100 -8.70 -11.47 -26.61
C GLY A 100 -7.59 -10.87 -27.50
N ASN A 101 -7.35 -9.56 -27.43
CA ASN A 101 -6.25 -8.93 -28.16
C ASN A 101 -4.90 -9.47 -27.65
N PRO A 102 -3.90 -9.68 -28.54
CA PRO A 102 -2.54 -10.05 -28.11
C PRO A 102 -1.88 -8.91 -27.33
N VAL A 103 -1.04 -9.27 -26.37
CA VAL A 103 -0.17 -8.31 -25.69
C VAL A 103 1.07 -8.06 -26.55
N THR A 104 1.31 -6.80 -26.87
CA THR A 104 2.41 -6.40 -27.77
C THR A 104 3.36 -5.40 -27.09
N VAL A 105 4.53 -5.16 -27.69
CA VAL A 105 5.45 -4.10 -27.23
C VAL A 105 4.82 -2.71 -27.32
N GLN A 106 3.87 -2.50 -28.23
CA GLN A 106 3.15 -1.22 -28.39
C GLN A 106 2.25 -0.95 -27.17
N ASP A 107 1.65 -1.99 -26.60
CA ASP A 107 0.84 -1.86 -25.38
C ASP A 107 1.70 -1.47 -24.17
N VAL A 108 2.92 -2.01 -24.09
CA VAL A 108 3.90 -1.63 -23.05
C VAL A 108 4.27 -0.15 -23.18
N ILE A 109 4.64 0.29 -24.40
CA ILE A 109 4.99 1.68 -24.70
C ILE A 109 3.81 2.59 -24.37
N PHE A 110 2.62 2.26 -24.87
CA PHE A 110 1.40 3.02 -24.61
C PHE A 110 1.15 3.18 -23.11
N SER A 111 1.20 2.07 -22.35
CA SER A 111 0.88 2.06 -20.91
C SER A 111 1.82 2.94 -20.10
N LEU A 112 3.13 2.82 -20.32
CA LEU A 112 4.13 3.61 -19.58
C LEU A 112 4.09 5.08 -20.01
N THR A 113 3.94 5.35 -21.30
CA THR A 113 3.83 6.73 -21.84
C THR A 113 2.62 7.44 -21.28
N ARG A 114 1.44 6.79 -21.32
CA ARG A 114 0.21 7.41 -20.78
C ARG A 114 0.30 7.67 -19.27
N ALA A 115 0.93 6.78 -18.51
CA ALA A 115 1.08 6.97 -17.06
C ALA A 115 1.96 8.19 -16.73
N VAL A 116 3.03 8.42 -17.49
CA VAL A 116 3.87 9.61 -17.37
C VAL A 116 3.11 10.86 -17.80
N GLN A 117 2.39 10.81 -18.94
CA GLN A 117 1.65 11.96 -19.49
C GLN A 117 0.46 12.38 -18.64
N LEU A 118 -0.29 11.43 -18.07
CA LEU A 118 -1.37 11.70 -17.13
C LEU A 118 -0.87 12.35 -15.84
N ASN A 119 0.36 12.03 -15.44
CA ASN A 119 1.04 12.61 -14.28
C ASN A 119 0.17 12.61 -13.01
N LYS A 120 -0.53 11.50 -12.75
CA LYS A 120 -1.38 11.34 -11.58
C LYS A 120 -0.60 10.75 -10.40
N ALA A 121 -1.28 10.49 -9.26
CA ALA A 121 -0.65 10.17 -7.99
C ALA A 121 0.51 9.16 -8.05
N PRO A 122 0.44 7.98 -8.72
CA PRO A 122 1.52 7.00 -8.73
C PRO A 122 2.65 7.31 -9.73
N SER A 123 2.53 8.35 -10.55
CA SER A 123 3.54 8.69 -11.58
C SER A 123 4.91 9.01 -11.00
N PHE A 124 5.01 9.40 -9.71
CA PHE A 124 6.29 9.67 -9.05
C PHE A 124 7.20 8.43 -9.07
N ILE A 125 6.66 7.21 -9.10
CA ILE A 125 7.43 5.97 -9.20
C ILE A 125 8.13 5.89 -10.56
N LEU A 126 7.43 6.23 -11.65
CA LEU A 126 8.01 6.27 -12.98
C LEU A 126 8.96 7.47 -13.18
N ALA A 127 8.76 8.56 -12.42
CA ALA A 127 9.68 9.70 -12.42
C ALA A 127 11.08 9.34 -11.89
N GLU A 128 11.24 8.27 -11.11
CA GLU A 128 12.55 7.75 -10.68
C GLU A 128 13.41 7.33 -11.88
N PHE A 129 12.82 6.94 -13.01
CA PHE A 129 13.54 6.70 -14.27
C PHE A 129 14.10 8.00 -14.90
N GLY A 130 13.66 9.17 -14.46
CA GLY A 130 13.91 10.45 -15.11
C GLY A 130 13.06 10.66 -16.36
N TRP A 131 11.99 9.90 -16.51
CA TRP A 131 11.01 10.06 -17.60
C TRP A 131 10.14 11.29 -17.36
N THR A 132 9.96 12.07 -18.40
CA THR A 132 9.12 13.26 -18.44
C THR A 132 8.23 13.24 -19.68
N ASN A 133 7.26 14.13 -19.77
CA ASN A 133 6.41 14.27 -20.96
C ASN A 133 7.23 14.55 -22.23
N GLU A 134 8.36 15.26 -22.07
CA GLU A 134 9.21 15.69 -23.18
C GLU A 134 10.11 14.56 -23.71
N ASN A 135 10.53 13.64 -22.82
CA ASN A 135 11.55 12.63 -23.19
C ASN A 135 11.02 11.21 -23.33
N ILE A 136 9.85 10.88 -22.76
CA ILE A 136 9.35 9.49 -22.68
C ILE A 136 9.25 8.81 -24.02
N ALA A 137 8.85 9.52 -25.07
CA ALA A 137 8.68 8.95 -26.41
C ALA A 137 9.99 8.40 -27.01
N SER A 138 11.15 8.95 -26.61
CA SER A 138 12.45 8.53 -27.09
C SER A 138 13.09 7.40 -26.26
N GLN A 139 12.45 6.96 -25.18
CA GLN A 139 13.01 5.96 -24.26
C GLN A 139 12.75 4.53 -24.67
N PHE A 140 12.01 4.31 -25.74
CA PHE A 140 11.62 2.99 -26.20
C PHE A 140 12.09 2.72 -27.63
N LYS A 141 12.74 1.57 -27.84
CA LYS A 141 13.14 1.11 -29.16
C LYS A 141 12.55 -0.28 -29.41
N VAL A 142 11.64 -0.36 -30.36
CA VAL A 142 11.07 -1.62 -30.82
C VAL A 142 12.13 -2.38 -31.63
N LEU A 143 12.48 -3.58 -31.18
CA LEU A 143 13.41 -4.45 -31.88
C LEU A 143 12.69 -5.44 -32.81
N ASN A 144 11.54 -5.94 -32.36
CA ASN A 144 10.55 -6.72 -33.12
C ASN A 144 9.22 -6.77 -32.34
N ASP A 145 8.23 -7.53 -32.80
CA ASP A 145 6.88 -7.60 -32.22
C ASP A 145 6.86 -8.04 -30.74
N HIS A 146 7.90 -8.74 -30.28
CA HIS A 146 8.00 -9.26 -28.93
C HIS A 146 9.21 -8.75 -28.15
N GLN A 147 10.04 -7.88 -28.74
CA GLN A 147 11.23 -7.36 -28.07
C GLN A 147 11.25 -5.84 -28.06
N LEU A 148 11.43 -5.31 -26.87
CA LEU A 148 11.48 -3.88 -26.58
C LEU A 148 12.75 -3.56 -25.81
N GLU A 149 13.57 -2.63 -26.30
CA GLU A 149 14.60 -1.99 -25.50
C GLU A 149 14.01 -0.74 -24.84
N MET A 150 14.14 -0.68 -23.53
CA MET A 150 13.71 0.42 -22.67
C MET A 150 14.94 1.10 -22.08
N GLN A 151 14.98 2.43 -22.16
CA GLN A 151 16.10 3.25 -21.68
C GLN A 151 15.62 4.26 -20.64
N TRP A 152 16.52 4.79 -19.85
CA TRP A 152 16.23 5.84 -18.88
C TRP A 152 17.42 6.78 -18.66
N PRO A 153 17.16 8.11 -18.49
CA PRO A 153 18.21 9.11 -18.30
C PRO A 153 18.71 9.21 -16.84
N ALA A 154 17.93 8.76 -15.85
CA ALA A 154 18.32 8.86 -14.45
C ALA A 154 19.49 7.94 -14.11
N GLN A 155 20.29 8.36 -13.13
CA GLN A 155 21.43 7.57 -12.62
C GLN A 155 20.93 6.53 -11.60
N ILE A 156 20.09 5.60 -12.05
CA ILE A 156 19.62 4.46 -11.27
C ILE A 156 20.15 3.15 -11.86
N GLY A 157 20.43 2.17 -11.00
CA GLY A 157 20.91 0.86 -11.43
C GLY A 157 19.78 0.02 -12.02
N GLN A 158 20.14 -0.97 -12.86
CA GLN A 158 19.16 -1.88 -13.50
C GLN A 158 18.30 -2.66 -12.49
N ASN A 159 18.86 -3.03 -11.34
CA ASN A 159 18.11 -3.71 -10.30
C ASN A 159 16.97 -2.82 -9.79
N LEU A 160 17.22 -1.53 -9.54
CA LEU A 160 16.17 -0.60 -9.14
C LEU A 160 15.16 -0.38 -10.28
N ALA A 161 15.62 -0.23 -11.52
CA ALA A 161 14.75 -0.09 -12.69
C ALA A 161 13.76 -1.28 -12.81
N LEU A 162 14.23 -2.51 -12.65
CA LEU A 162 13.38 -3.69 -12.63
C LEU A 162 12.38 -3.68 -11.47
N ARG A 163 12.80 -3.20 -10.29
CA ARG A 163 11.90 -3.09 -9.11
C ARG A 163 10.79 -2.07 -9.33
N LEU A 164 11.10 -0.91 -9.92
CA LEU A 164 10.10 0.10 -10.28
C LEU A 164 9.03 -0.47 -11.21
N LEU A 165 9.44 -1.33 -12.16
CA LEU A 165 8.52 -1.99 -13.09
C LEU A 165 7.63 -3.06 -12.44
N THR A 166 7.83 -3.40 -11.17
CA THR A 166 6.89 -4.26 -10.43
C THR A 166 5.72 -3.47 -9.82
N ALA A 167 5.79 -2.15 -9.77
CA ALA A 167 4.74 -1.32 -9.19
C ALA A 167 3.46 -1.34 -10.05
N PRO A 168 2.26 -1.23 -9.45
CA PRO A 168 1.00 -1.24 -10.20
C PRO A 168 0.91 -0.22 -11.32
N VAL A 169 1.53 0.96 -11.18
CA VAL A 169 1.57 2.00 -12.22
C VAL A 169 2.26 1.54 -13.52
N ALA A 170 3.12 0.52 -13.45
CA ALA A 170 3.78 -0.07 -14.61
C ALA A 170 2.96 -1.23 -15.23
N SER A 171 1.71 -1.41 -14.84
CA SER A 171 0.81 -2.41 -15.45
C SER A 171 0.55 -2.10 -16.92
N VAL A 172 0.49 -3.17 -17.72
CA VAL A 172 0.21 -3.07 -19.16
C VAL A 172 -1.29 -3.15 -19.39
N VAL A 173 -1.83 -2.17 -20.10
CA VAL A 173 -3.24 -2.09 -20.50
C VAL A 173 -3.38 -2.35 -22.00
N ASP A 174 -4.51 -2.92 -22.41
CA ASP A 174 -4.90 -3.09 -23.82
C ASP A 174 -5.08 -1.72 -24.48
N SER A 175 -4.06 -1.28 -25.19
CA SER A 175 -4.01 0.05 -25.81
C SER A 175 -5.18 0.29 -26.77
N LYS A 176 -5.57 -0.75 -27.53
CA LYS A 176 -6.69 -0.67 -28.49
C LYS A 176 -8.02 -0.46 -27.78
N THR A 177 -8.31 -1.26 -26.75
CA THR A 177 -9.54 -1.14 -25.96
C THR A 177 -9.60 0.21 -25.24
N VAL A 178 -8.49 0.62 -24.63
CA VAL A 178 -8.43 1.89 -23.87
C VAL A 178 -8.62 3.10 -24.80
N GLN A 179 -7.96 3.12 -25.96
CA GLN A 179 -8.09 4.23 -26.94
C GLN A 179 -9.50 4.32 -27.54
N GLN A 180 -10.17 3.18 -27.76
CA GLN A 180 -11.57 3.17 -28.23
C GLN A 180 -12.56 3.80 -27.24
N ASN A 181 -12.22 3.81 -25.95
CA ASN A 181 -13.04 4.37 -24.88
C ASN A 181 -12.49 5.71 -24.34
N ALA A 182 -11.46 6.27 -24.97
CA ALA A 182 -10.89 7.56 -24.57
C ALA A 182 -11.82 8.71 -25.00
N VAL A 183 -11.96 9.70 -24.11
CA VAL A 183 -12.77 10.88 -24.32
C VAL A 183 -11.91 12.14 -24.09
N ASN A 184 -11.97 13.10 -24.99
CA ASN A 184 -11.26 14.38 -24.83
C ASN A 184 -9.74 14.22 -24.56
N ASN A 185 -9.10 13.27 -25.21
CA ASN A 185 -7.67 12.96 -25.03
C ASN A 185 -7.27 12.56 -23.59
N ASP A 186 -8.19 11.98 -22.83
CA ASP A 186 -7.94 11.50 -21.46
C ASP A 186 -7.17 10.17 -21.41
N PHE A 187 -6.72 9.66 -22.56
CA PHE A 187 -6.05 8.35 -22.67
C PHE A 187 -6.87 7.20 -22.06
N GLY A 188 -8.21 7.30 -22.06
CA GLY A 188 -9.12 6.33 -21.49
C GLY A 188 -9.15 6.29 -19.95
N ASN A 189 -8.61 7.30 -19.29
CA ASN A 189 -8.57 7.37 -17.82
C ASN A 189 -9.97 7.34 -17.22
N GLY A 190 -10.91 8.14 -17.73
CA GLY A 190 -12.29 8.18 -17.23
C GLY A 190 -13.00 6.83 -17.34
N TRP A 191 -12.79 6.09 -18.42
CA TRP A 191 -13.38 4.76 -18.61
C TRP A 191 -12.78 3.73 -17.62
N LEU A 192 -11.46 3.76 -17.42
CA LEU A 192 -10.75 2.86 -16.51
C LEU A 192 -11.06 3.13 -15.02
N HIS A 193 -11.79 4.21 -14.68
CA HIS A 193 -12.26 4.38 -13.28
C HIS A 193 -13.13 3.22 -12.81
N THR A 194 -13.89 2.60 -13.70
CA THR A 194 -14.86 1.55 -13.36
C THR A 194 -14.70 0.27 -14.17
N HIS A 195 -13.82 0.26 -15.17
CA HIS A 195 -13.59 -0.87 -16.08
C HIS A 195 -12.15 -1.36 -16.00
N SER A 196 -11.88 -2.51 -16.59
CA SER A 196 -10.54 -3.08 -16.71
C SER A 196 -10.21 -3.44 -18.16
N ALA A 197 -8.96 -3.25 -18.56
CA ALA A 197 -8.41 -3.63 -19.85
C ALA A 197 -7.06 -4.35 -19.67
N GLY A 198 -7.02 -5.35 -18.82
CA GLY A 198 -5.80 -6.04 -18.44
C GLY A 198 -5.71 -7.47 -18.92
N SER A 199 -4.57 -8.10 -18.61
CA SER A 199 -4.25 -9.50 -18.88
C SER A 199 -4.19 -10.36 -17.62
N GLY A 200 -4.62 -9.83 -16.46
CA GLY A 200 -4.60 -10.54 -15.18
C GLY A 200 -5.54 -11.75 -15.14
N ALA A 201 -5.52 -12.46 -14.01
CA ALA A 201 -6.33 -13.66 -13.80
C ALA A 201 -7.84 -13.39 -13.80
N PHE A 202 -8.22 -12.16 -13.48
CA PHE A 202 -9.64 -11.74 -13.43
C PHE A 202 -9.86 -10.46 -14.23
N THR A 203 -11.14 -10.16 -14.47
CA THR A 203 -11.61 -8.91 -15.08
C THR A 203 -12.78 -8.37 -14.28
N ILE A 204 -13.00 -7.05 -14.30
CA ILE A 204 -14.15 -6.43 -13.64
C ILE A 204 -15.41 -6.79 -14.40
N GLN A 205 -16.35 -7.45 -13.74
CA GLN A 205 -17.67 -7.75 -14.26
C GLN A 205 -18.68 -6.67 -13.87
N GLN A 206 -18.61 -6.20 -12.61
CA GLN A 206 -19.53 -5.20 -12.07
C GLN A 206 -18.85 -4.44 -10.94
N TYR A 207 -19.06 -3.15 -10.88
CA TYR A 207 -18.68 -2.31 -9.77
C TYR A 207 -19.83 -1.41 -9.35
N VAL A 208 -20.23 -1.50 -8.09
CA VAL A 208 -21.18 -0.59 -7.43
C VAL A 208 -20.41 0.10 -6.29
N PRO A 209 -20.11 1.40 -6.43
CA PRO A 209 -19.28 2.11 -5.47
C PRO A 209 -19.68 1.85 -4.02
N GLN A 210 -18.70 1.57 -3.17
CA GLN A 210 -18.84 1.26 -1.74
C GLN A 210 -19.65 0.01 -1.38
N GLN A 211 -20.40 -0.59 -2.32
CA GLN A 211 -21.28 -1.72 -2.05
C GLN A 211 -20.68 -3.06 -2.49
N ALA A 212 -20.26 -3.16 -3.75
CA ALA A 212 -19.78 -4.43 -4.28
C ALA A 212 -18.86 -4.24 -5.50
N LEU A 213 -17.86 -5.12 -5.59
CA LEU A 213 -17.08 -5.34 -6.80
C LEU A 213 -17.09 -6.81 -7.14
N VAL A 214 -17.52 -7.15 -8.33
CA VAL A 214 -17.53 -8.53 -8.86
C VAL A 214 -16.44 -8.65 -9.91
N LEU A 215 -15.51 -9.56 -9.67
CA LEU A 215 -14.51 -9.98 -10.63
C LEU A 215 -14.91 -11.36 -11.19
N SER A 216 -14.80 -11.55 -12.49
CA SER A 216 -14.94 -12.84 -13.17
C SER A 216 -13.60 -13.34 -13.70
N ALA A 217 -13.42 -14.65 -13.72
CA ALA A 217 -12.23 -15.29 -14.27
C ALA A 217 -11.99 -14.83 -15.71
N ASN A 218 -10.78 -14.36 -16.00
CA ASN A 218 -10.36 -14.00 -17.35
C ASN A 218 -10.15 -15.29 -18.17
N GLN A 219 -10.96 -15.50 -19.19
CA GLN A 219 -10.90 -16.69 -20.04
C GLN A 219 -9.61 -16.79 -20.88
N GLN A 220 -8.87 -15.69 -20.99
CA GLN A 220 -7.59 -15.61 -21.69
C GLN A 220 -6.39 -15.82 -20.75
N ALA A 221 -6.61 -15.88 -19.44
CA ALA A 221 -5.52 -16.04 -18.48
C ALA A 221 -4.84 -17.42 -18.61
N ASN A 222 -3.52 -17.45 -18.50
CA ASN A 222 -2.73 -18.67 -18.49
C ASN A 222 -1.64 -18.59 -17.41
N PRO A 223 -1.75 -19.38 -16.31
CA PRO A 223 -2.79 -20.39 -16.01
C PRO A 223 -4.17 -19.78 -15.68
N GLN A 224 -5.22 -20.57 -15.85
CA GLN A 224 -6.57 -20.19 -15.45
C GLN A 224 -6.70 -20.20 -13.92
N PRO A 225 -7.39 -19.20 -13.31
CA PRO A 225 -7.70 -19.22 -11.90
C PRO A 225 -8.68 -20.38 -11.57
N LYS A 226 -8.62 -20.88 -10.34
CA LYS A 226 -9.48 -21.98 -9.89
C LYS A 226 -10.92 -21.55 -9.63
N LEU A 227 -11.10 -20.31 -9.22
CA LEU A 227 -12.43 -19.74 -8.95
C LEU A 227 -12.95 -19.02 -10.19
N LYS A 228 -14.26 -19.11 -10.42
CA LYS A 228 -14.92 -18.42 -11.52
C LYS A 228 -15.21 -16.96 -11.20
N ARG A 229 -15.36 -16.65 -9.91
CA ARG A 229 -15.80 -15.32 -9.48
C ARG A 229 -15.20 -14.94 -8.13
N ILE A 230 -14.95 -13.65 -7.95
CA ILE A 230 -14.62 -13.04 -6.67
C ILE A 230 -15.65 -11.94 -6.41
N LEU A 231 -16.32 -11.98 -5.26
CA LEU A 231 -17.20 -10.92 -4.80
C LEU A 231 -16.54 -10.20 -3.63
N LEU A 232 -16.09 -8.97 -3.85
CA LEU A 232 -15.72 -8.06 -2.78
C LEU A 232 -16.98 -7.34 -2.30
N LYS A 233 -17.44 -7.68 -1.09
CA LYS A 233 -18.61 -7.10 -0.44
C LYS A 233 -18.17 -5.90 0.39
N GLY A 234 -18.68 -4.71 0.06
CA GLY A 234 -18.39 -3.47 0.78
C GLY A 234 -19.05 -3.47 2.15
N VAL A 235 -18.24 -3.51 3.20
CA VAL A 235 -18.69 -3.47 4.59
C VAL A 235 -17.74 -2.59 5.38
N ALA A 236 -18.13 -1.36 5.68
CA ALA A 236 -17.28 -0.37 6.31
C ALA A 236 -16.96 -0.69 7.79
N ASP A 237 -17.92 -1.24 8.53
CA ASP A 237 -17.77 -1.56 9.96
C ASP A 237 -17.04 -2.89 10.18
N ALA A 238 -15.97 -2.90 10.98
CA ALA A 238 -15.15 -4.08 11.27
C ALA A 238 -15.90 -5.12 12.11
N GLY A 239 -16.80 -4.68 13.00
CA GLY A 239 -17.66 -5.57 13.78
C GLY A 239 -18.65 -6.32 12.88
N ALA A 240 -19.24 -5.62 11.90
CA ALA A 240 -20.11 -6.24 10.89
C ALA A 240 -19.33 -7.26 10.03
N ARG A 241 -18.10 -6.94 9.58
CA ARG A 241 -17.25 -7.91 8.86
C ARG A 241 -16.96 -9.15 9.69
N ARG A 242 -16.70 -8.99 10.99
CA ARG A 242 -16.52 -10.10 11.94
C ARG A 242 -17.77 -10.97 12.00
N LEU A 243 -18.96 -10.38 12.15
CA LEU A 243 -20.22 -11.13 12.23
C LEU A 243 -20.49 -11.92 10.95
N LEU A 244 -20.30 -11.32 9.78
CA LEU A 244 -20.53 -11.97 8.49
C LEU A 244 -19.66 -13.24 8.32
N ILE A 245 -18.38 -13.18 8.71
CA ILE A 245 -17.52 -14.38 8.59
C ILE A 245 -17.88 -15.45 9.61
N GLN A 246 -18.28 -15.08 10.83
CA GLN A 246 -18.75 -16.03 11.85
C GLN A 246 -20.04 -16.73 11.41
N GLN A 247 -20.97 -16.02 10.77
CA GLN A 247 -22.22 -16.55 10.25
C GLN A 247 -22.04 -17.41 8.99
N GLY A 248 -20.92 -17.25 8.28
CA GLY A 248 -20.65 -17.97 7.04
C GLY A 248 -21.14 -17.28 5.78
N ASP A 249 -21.57 -16.03 5.87
CA ASP A 249 -22.03 -15.21 4.75
C ASP A 249 -20.86 -14.71 3.87
N VAL A 250 -19.64 -14.75 4.39
CA VAL A 250 -18.40 -14.47 3.65
C VAL A 250 -17.33 -15.52 3.96
N ASP A 251 -16.40 -15.68 3.04
CA ASP A 251 -15.29 -16.63 3.12
C ASP A 251 -14.04 -16.03 3.75
N VAL A 252 -13.84 -14.73 3.55
CA VAL A 252 -12.69 -13.97 4.03
C VAL A 252 -13.16 -12.63 4.58
N ALA A 253 -12.63 -12.22 5.73
CA ALA A 253 -12.84 -10.88 6.28
C ALA A 253 -11.52 -10.14 6.44
N TYR A 254 -11.46 -8.96 5.86
CA TYR A 254 -10.28 -8.11 5.77
C TYR A 254 -10.34 -6.91 6.73
N GLN A 255 -9.15 -6.34 7.05
CA GLN A 255 -9.01 -5.12 7.85
C GLN A 255 -9.80 -5.19 9.17
N LEU A 256 -9.64 -6.30 9.88
CA LEU A 256 -10.18 -6.49 11.22
C LEU A 256 -9.21 -5.91 12.24
N GLY A 257 -9.73 -5.16 13.20
CA GLY A 257 -8.93 -4.64 14.30
C GLY A 257 -8.55 -5.72 15.33
N PRO A 258 -7.68 -5.36 16.31
CA PRO A 258 -7.17 -6.29 17.32
C PRO A 258 -8.26 -7.06 18.07
N ASP A 259 -9.33 -6.38 18.47
CA ASP A 259 -10.45 -6.99 19.20
C ASP A 259 -11.25 -7.98 18.36
N GLN A 260 -11.48 -7.67 17.08
CA GLN A 260 -12.20 -8.55 16.17
C GLN A 260 -11.40 -9.81 15.89
N ILE A 261 -10.10 -9.69 15.63
CA ILE A 261 -9.20 -10.83 15.42
C ILE A 261 -9.14 -11.71 16.67
N ASP A 262 -8.99 -11.11 17.86
CA ASP A 262 -8.92 -11.87 19.10
C ASP A 262 -10.22 -12.65 19.38
N ALA A 263 -11.36 -12.04 19.10
CA ALA A 263 -12.66 -12.71 19.21
C ALA A 263 -12.81 -13.90 18.25
N LEU A 264 -12.19 -13.86 17.06
CA LEU A 264 -12.28 -14.90 16.04
C LEU A 264 -11.32 -16.08 16.27
N LYS A 265 -10.24 -15.92 17.04
CA LYS A 265 -9.26 -16.98 17.31
C LYS A 265 -9.87 -18.25 17.95
N ARG A 266 -11.02 -18.12 18.61
CA ARG A 266 -11.72 -19.21 19.27
C ARG A 266 -12.73 -19.94 18.38
N ASP A 267 -13.03 -19.43 17.20
CA ASP A 267 -13.96 -20.05 16.27
C ASP A 267 -13.28 -21.18 15.50
N LYS A 268 -13.76 -22.42 15.71
CA LYS A 268 -13.18 -23.63 15.11
C LYS A 268 -13.40 -23.72 13.59
N ASN A 269 -14.28 -22.92 13.02
CA ASN A 269 -14.56 -22.89 11.58
C ASN A 269 -13.66 -21.91 10.83
N LEU A 270 -12.87 -21.13 11.57
CA LEU A 270 -12.05 -20.07 11.05
C LEU A 270 -10.56 -20.28 11.43
N ARG A 271 -9.70 -19.70 10.64
CA ARG A 271 -8.29 -19.50 10.99
C ARG A 271 -7.90 -18.05 10.72
N ILE A 272 -6.92 -17.58 11.47
CA ILE A 272 -6.32 -16.26 11.26
C ILE A 272 -5.01 -16.48 10.50
N GLU A 273 -4.95 -15.96 9.29
CA GLU A 273 -3.74 -15.90 8.49
C GLU A 273 -3.00 -14.59 8.77
N ALA A 274 -1.70 -14.66 8.98
CA ALA A 274 -0.85 -13.49 9.20
C ALA A 274 0.16 -13.36 8.07
N PHE A 275 0.16 -12.21 7.40
CA PHE A 275 1.05 -11.93 6.29
C PHE A 275 2.03 -10.81 6.64
N PRO A 276 3.26 -10.84 6.12
CA PRO A 276 4.17 -9.71 6.22
C PRO A 276 3.53 -8.45 5.63
N SER A 277 3.72 -7.32 6.29
CA SER A 277 3.24 -6.03 5.79
C SER A 277 4.41 -5.05 5.70
N SER A 278 4.42 -4.24 4.64
CA SER A 278 5.37 -3.14 4.50
C SER A 278 4.91 -1.84 5.16
N LEU A 279 3.76 -1.85 5.83
CA LEU A 279 3.21 -0.64 6.46
C LEU A 279 4.01 -0.27 7.71
N VAL A 280 4.71 0.84 7.65
CA VAL A 280 5.37 1.46 8.81
C VAL A 280 4.55 2.64 9.29
N TYR A 281 4.30 2.71 10.59
CA TYR A 281 3.49 3.74 11.23
C TYR A 281 4.39 4.79 11.87
N TYR A 282 4.06 6.05 11.67
CA TYR A 282 4.91 7.13 12.13
C TYR A 282 4.11 8.35 12.60
N LEU A 283 4.70 9.07 13.55
CA LEU A 283 4.35 10.44 13.91
C LEU A 283 5.24 11.36 13.08
N GLY A 284 4.65 12.31 12.33
CA GLY A 284 5.36 13.28 11.50
C GLY A 284 5.05 14.71 11.94
N PHE A 285 6.06 15.59 11.95
CA PHE A 285 5.96 16.99 12.33
C PHE A 285 6.17 17.91 11.13
N ASN A 286 5.23 18.81 10.84
CA ASN A 286 5.39 19.83 9.80
C ASN A 286 6.38 20.91 10.27
N THR A 287 7.61 20.83 9.80
CA THR A 287 8.70 21.72 10.23
C THR A 287 8.55 23.17 9.73
N LYS A 288 7.62 23.42 8.83
CA LYS A 288 7.36 24.73 8.21
C LYS A 288 6.05 25.36 8.70
N ASP A 289 5.41 24.77 9.71
CA ASP A 289 4.21 25.36 10.32
C ASP A 289 4.57 26.69 11.02
N LYS A 290 3.90 27.78 10.58
CA LYS A 290 4.18 29.13 11.09
C LYS A 290 3.43 29.42 12.40
N ALA A 291 2.31 28.71 12.65
CA ALA A 291 1.51 28.89 13.84
C ALA A 291 2.14 28.22 15.06
N GLN A 292 2.91 27.14 14.85
CA GLN A 292 3.61 26.41 15.91
C GLN A 292 5.08 26.16 15.56
N PRO A 293 5.98 27.15 15.72
CA PRO A 293 7.40 27.04 15.34
C PRO A 293 8.17 25.93 16.07
N ALA A 294 7.68 25.48 17.25
CA ALA A 294 8.28 24.36 17.98
C ALA A 294 8.33 23.06 17.16
N LEU A 295 7.41 22.88 16.19
CA LEU A 295 7.39 21.73 15.30
C LEU A 295 8.64 21.65 14.40
N GLY A 296 9.30 22.76 14.12
CA GLY A 296 10.56 22.83 13.41
C GLY A 296 11.80 22.59 14.29
N ASN A 297 11.64 22.47 15.61
CA ASN A 297 12.75 22.30 16.53
C ASN A 297 13.13 20.81 16.68
N PRO A 298 14.37 20.41 16.36
CA PRO A 298 14.83 19.03 16.48
C PRO A 298 14.68 18.43 17.89
N ALA A 299 14.74 19.26 18.95
CA ALA A 299 14.56 18.78 20.32
C ALA A 299 13.16 18.19 20.55
N LEU A 300 12.12 18.73 19.91
CA LEU A 300 10.78 18.17 19.98
C LEU A 300 10.75 16.77 19.34
N TRP A 301 11.36 16.60 18.18
CA TRP A 301 11.40 15.30 17.50
C TRP A 301 12.18 14.26 18.30
N GLN A 302 13.32 14.69 18.88
CA GLN A 302 14.16 13.84 19.74
C GLN A 302 13.39 13.42 20.99
N ALA A 303 12.74 14.35 21.69
CA ALA A 303 11.94 14.04 22.86
C ALA A 303 10.75 13.13 22.52
N ALA A 304 10.09 13.36 21.38
CA ALA A 304 8.97 12.54 20.93
C ALA A 304 9.31 11.05 20.84
N ARG A 305 10.56 10.70 20.44
CA ARG A 305 11.02 9.29 20.40
C ARG A 305 11.01 8.63 21.77
N TRP A 306 11.27 9.38 22.84
CA TRP A 306 11.25 8.90 24.21
C TRP A 306 9.89 9.01 24.89
N LEU A 307 8.91 9.68 24.23
CA LEU A 307 7.53 9.79 24.72
C LEU A 307 6.59 8.76 24.12
N VAL A 308 7.01 7.99 23.12
CA VAL A 308 6.24 6.87 22.61
C VAL A 308 6.43 5.66 23.53
N ASP A 309 5.34 5.18 24.11
CA ASP A 309 5.32 3.92 24.86
C ASP A 309 5.14 2.74 23.90
N TYR A 310 6.23 2.40 23.19
CA TYR A 310 6.22 1.38 22.14
C TYR A 310 5.71 0.04 22.63
N GLN A 311 6.09 -0.34 23.87
CA GLN A 311 5.73 -1.64 24.42
C GLN A 311 4.23 -1.71 24.71
N SER A 312 3.67 -0.71 25.38
CA SER A 312 2.25 -0.66 25.68
C SER A 312 1.40 -0.55 24.41
N LEU A 313 1.85 0.25 23.43
CA LEU A 313 1.17 0.31 22.13
C LEU A 313 1.14 -1.05 21.44
N SER A 314 2.29 -1.75 21.36
CA SER A 314 2.39 -3.03 20.65
C SER A 314 1.65 -4.17 21.36
N GLN A 315 1.86 -4.33 22.67
CA GLN A 315 1.39 -5.50 23.40
C GLN A 315 0.00 -5.33 24.02
N ASP A 316 -0.26 -4.18 24.65
CA ASP A 316 -1.50 -3.97 25.39
C ASP A 316 -2.61 -3.47 24.48
N LEU A 317 -2.35 -2.36 23.75
CA LEU A 317 -3.35 -1.72 22.90
C LEU A 317 -3.62 -2.54 21.62
N LEU A 318 -2.56 -2.92 20.91
CA LEU A 318 -2.64 -3.55 19.60
C LEU A 318 -2.49 -5.09 19.65
N LYS A 319 -2.44 -5.67 20.88
CA LYS A 319 -2.50 -7.12 21.16
C LYS A 319 -1.52 -7.95 20.32
N GLY A 320 -0.32 -7.40 20.09
CA GLY A 320 0.74 -8.05 19.32
C GLY A 320 0.52 -8.12 17.81
N GLN A 321 -0.51 -7.47 17.25
CA GLN A 321 -0.71 -7.38 15.80
C GLN A 321 0.27 -6.44 15.10
N TYR A 322 0.90 -5.55 15.85
CA TYR A 322 1.88 -4.58 15.37
C TYR A 322 3.17 -4.77 16.18
N ARG A 323 4.27 -4.99 15.47
CA ARG A 323 5.57 -5.07 16.12
C ARG A 323 6.19 -3.69 16.25
N ILE A 324 7.03 -3.52 17.27
CA ILE A 324 7.85 -2.33 17.41
C ILE A 324 8.82 -2.28 16.23
N HIS A 325 8.86 -1.15 15.54
CA HIS A 325 9.78 -0.91 14.44
C HIS A 325 10.09 0.58 14.36
N GLN A 326 11.38 0.93 14.40
CA GLN A 326 11.81 2.31 14.56
C GLN A 326 12.61 2.83 13.36
N SER A 327 12.50 2.15 12.20
CA SER A 327 13.16 2.54 10.96
C SER A 327 12.14 2.70 9.83
N PHE A 328 12.45 3.55 8.85
CA PHE A 328 11.56 3.72 7.71
C PHE A 328 11.51 2.50 6.78
N LEU A 329 12.55 1.67 6.72
CA LEU A 329 12.57 0.49 5.87
C LEU A 329 11.95 -0.69 6.62
N PRO A 330 10.85 -1.28 6.13
CA PRO A 330 10.15 -2.35 6.83
C PRO A 330 11.03 -3.60 7.02
N GLN A 331 10.89 -4.28 8.12
CA GLN A 331 11.46 -5.62 8.29
C GLN A 331 10.94 -6.56 7.19
N GLY A 332 11.82 -7.41 6.68
CA GLY A 332 11.57 -8.25 5.50
C GLY A 332 12.14 -7.66 4.21
N PHE A 333 12.61 -6.42 4.23
CA PHE A 333 13.36 -5.80 3.13
C PHE A 333 14.86 -5.98 3.32
N ASP A 334 15.61 -6.04 2.21
CA ASP A 334 17.06 -6.17 2.27
C ASP A 334 17.70 -4.95 2.96
N GLY A 335 18.51 -5.18 3.98
CA GLY A 335 19.18 -4.14 4.75
C GLY A 335 18.30 -3.38 5.75
N ALA A 336 17.08 -3.86 6.04
CA ALA A 336 16.24 -3.27 7.08
C ALA A 336 16.92 -3.35 8.45
N LEU A 337 16.87 -2.25 9.23
CA LEU A 337 17.35 -2.22 10.60
C LEU A 337 16.39 -2.97 11.52
N GLU A 338 16.93 -3.73 12.45
CA GLU A 338 16.18 -4.44 13.49
C GLU A 338 16.35 -3.80 14.87
N ASP A 339 17.28 -2.86 15.01
CA ASP A 339 17.55 -2.18 16.26
C ASP A 339 16.38 -1.28 16.71
N GLN A 340 16.21 -1.18 18.02
CA GLN A 340 15.18 -0.39 18.70
C GLN A 340 15.85 0.55 19.72
N PRO A 341 16.51 1.65 19.26
CA PRO A 341 17.31 2.51 20.12
C PRO A 341 16.48 3.34 21.11
N PHE A 342 15.17 3.46 20.91
CA PHE A 342 14.30 4.29 21.72
C PHE A 342 13.32 3.43 22.53
N HIS A 343 13.08 3.88 23.77
CA HIS A 343 12.10 3.32 24.70
C HIS A 343 11.40 4.45 25.44
N TYR A 344 10.33 4.13 26.14
CA TYR A 344 9.57 5.11 26.88
C TYR A 344 10.35 5.63 28.10
N ASP A 345 10.72 6.90 28.10
CA ASP A 345 11.44 7.58 29.17
C ASP A 345 11.05 9.06 29.24
N VAL A 346 10.10 9.38 30.11
CA VAL A 346 9.59 10.75 30.31
C VAL A 346 10.66 11.68 30.87
N ALA A 347 11.54 11.19 31.74
CA ALA A 347 12.60 12.01 32.34
C ALA A 347 13.61 12.43 31.28
N LYS A 348 14.01 11.50 30.41
CA LYS A 348 14.89 11.77 29.26
C LYS A 348 14.26 12.75 28.29
N ALA A 349 12.97 12.59 28.00
CA ALA A 349 12.24 13.51 27.14
C ALA A 349 12.20 14.92 27.68
N LYS A 350 11.90 15.11 28.98
CA LYS A 350 11.90 16.42 29.65
C LYS A 350 13.28 17.09 29.62
N GLU A 351 14.34 16.32 29.83
CA GLU A 351 15.71 16.82 29.71
C GLU A 351 16.01 17.37 28.30
N ILE A 352 15.62 16.61 27.25
CA ILE A 352 15.81 17.01 25.86
C ILE A 352 15.02 18.27 25.52
N LEU A 353 13.73 18.32 25.92
CA LEU A 353 12.86 19.48 25.69
C LEU A 353 13.42 20.74 26.35
N ALA A 354 13.85 20.64 27.61
CA ALA A 354 14.42 21.78 28.34
C ALA A 354 15.72 22.28 27.71
N LYS A 355 16.66 21.38 27.34
CA LYS A 355 17.90 21.74 26.64
C LYS A 355 17.63 22.37 25.28
N GLY A 356 16.59 21.93 24.58
CA GLY A 356 16.17 22.47 23.29
C GLY A 356 15.33 23.75 23.36
N GLY A 357 15.07 24.28 24.56
CA GLY A 357 14.28 25.50 24.75
C GLY A 357 12.78 25.33 24.47
N ILE A 358 12.26 24.09 24.46
CA ILE A 358 10.83 23.82 24.35
C ILE A 358 10.18 24.09 25.70
N LYS A 359 9.23 25.02 25.71
CA LYS A 359 8.57 25.44 26.96
C LYS A 359 7.55 24.39 27.44
N PRO A 360 7.44 24.14 28.79
CA PRO A 360 6.32 23.40 29.34
C PRO A 360 4.97 23.99 28.88
N GLY A 361 4.01 23.13 28.60
CA GLY A 361 2.72 23.54 28.05
C GLY A 361 2.73 23.80 26.53
N THR A 362 3.83 23.50 25.82
CA THR A 362 3.87 23.52 24.34
C THR A 362 2.74 22.64 23.80
N LYS A 363 1.95 23.20 22.85
CA LYS A 363 0.72 22.60 22.36
C LYS A 363 0.74 22.53 20.83
N PHE A 364 0.29 21.40 20.27
CA PHE A 364 0.13 21.25 18.81
C PHE A 364 -0.99 20.28 18.46
N ALA A 365 -1.54 20.44 17.25
CA ALA A 365 -2.58 19.58 16.72
C ALA A 365 -1.98 18.30 16.13
N LEU A 366 -2.62 17.13 16.38
CA LEU A 366 -2.33 15.85 15.76
C LEU A 366 -3.50 15.41 14.88
N THR A 367 -3.33 15.52 13.56
CA THR A 367 -4.31 15.01 12.60
C THR A 367 -4.20 13.49 12.51
N VAL A 368 -5.33 12.81 12.62
CA VAL A 368 -5.37 11.34 12.66
C VAL A 368 -6.65 10.81 12.01
N ILE A 369 -6.59 9.61 11.44
CA ILE A 369 -7.76 8.91 10.90
C ILE A 369 -8.72 8.57 12.05
N ASN A 370 -10.01 8.98 11.93
CA ASN A 370 -11.05 8.73 12.93
C ASN A 370 -11.56 7.27 12.88
N GLN A 371 -10.65 6.33 12.99
CA GLN A 371 -10.94 4.88 13.02
C GLN A 371 -9.88 4.15 13.84
N PRO A 372 -10.25 3.07 14.58
CA PRO A 372 -9.27 2.15 15.13
C PRO A 372 -8.38 1.53 14.02
N PRO A 373 -7.10 1.28 14.28
CA PRO A 373 -6.39 1.55 15.54
C PRO A 373 -5.78 2.97 15.62
N TYR A 374 -5.96 3.82 14.60
CA TYR A 374 -5.26 5.11 14.49
C TYR A 374 -5.64 6.06 15.62
N ILE A 375 -6.95 6.24 15.87
CA ILE A 375 -7.43 7.13 16.92
C ILE A 375 -7.01 6.63 18.32
N ASP A 376 -7.00 5.31 18.53
CA ASP A 376 -6.62 4.71 19.81
C ASP A 376 -5.13 4.96 20.11
N VAL A 377 -4.26 4.79 19.09
CA VAL A 377 -2.84 5.11 19.21
C VAL A 377 -2.63 6.60 19.44
N ALA A 378 -3.36 7.47 18.74
CA ALA A 378 -3.25 8.92 18.92
C ALA A 378 -3.65 9.36 20.34
N GLN A 379 -4.67 8.75 20.95
CA GLN A 379 -5.06 8.98 22.36
C GLN A 379 -3.96 8.52 23.32
N ALA A 380 -3.34 7.37 23.07
CA ALA A 380 -2.21 6.90 23.86
C ALA A 380 -1.00 7.84 23.76
N LEU A 381 -0.69 8.35 22.54
CA LEU A 381 0.34 9.37 22.35
C LEU A 381 0.00 10.67 23.09
N GLN A 382 -1.23 11.14 23.02
CA GLN A 382 -1.69 12.33 23.75
C GLN A 382 -1.44 12.17 25.27
N ALA A 383 -1.83 11.03 25.83
CA ALA A 383 -1.64 10.75 27.25
C ALA A 383 -0.16 10.67 27.67
N SER A 384 0.69 10.08 26.82
CA SER A 384 2.12 9.94 27.14
C SER A 384 2.88 11.29 27.01
N PHE A 385 2.57 12.09 26.00
CA PHE A 385 3.16 13.43 25.82
C PHE A 385 2.78 14.41 26.92
N ALA A 386 1.55 14.33 27.43
CA ALA A 386 1.08 15.15 28.55
C ALA A 386 1.95 14.97 29.81
N LYS A 387 2.54 13.78 30.04
CA LYS A 387 3.46 13.54 31.18
C LYS A 387 4.76 14.33 31.08
N ALA A 388 5.11 14.81 29.89
CA ALA A 388 6.26 15.69 29.66
C ALA A 388 5.85 17.17 29.46
N ASP A 389 4.65 17.55 29.86
CA ASP A 389 4.10 18.88 29.72
C ASP A 389 4.00 19.35 28.24
N VAL A 390 3.84 18.41 27.31
CA VAL A 390 3.56 18.65 25.88
C VAL A 390 2.12 18.23 25.60
N GLN A 391 1.31 19.15 25.09
CA GLN A 391 -0.12 18.93 24.87
C GLN A 391 -0.41 18.65 23.41
N ILE A 392 -1.01 17.49 23.13
CA ILE A 392 -1.51 17.12 21.82
C ILE A 392 -3.01 17.39 21.74
N GLU A 393 -3.45 18.16 20.74
CA GLU A 393 -4.86 18.32 20.39
C GLU A 393 -5.21 17.38 19.24
N LEU A 394 -6.02 16.38 19.53
CA LEU A 394 -6.44 15.43 18.49
C LEU A 394 -7.39 16.09 17.50
N GLN A 395 -7.11 15.90 16.22
CA GLN A 395 -7.96 16.28 15.08
C GLN A 395 -8.33 15.03 14.28
N PRO A 396 -9.35 14.27 14.73
CA PRO A 396 -9.81 13.09 14.00
C PRO A 396 -10.55 13.52 12.73
N VAL A 397 -10.14 12.95 11.59
CA VAL A 397 -10.71 13.24 10.26
C VAL A 397 -10.96 11.95 9.49
N ALA A 398 -11.74 12.02 8.40
CA ALA A 398 -11.87 10.92 7.47
C ALA A 398 -10.52 10.63 6.77
N GLU A 399 -10.27 9.38 6.39
CA GLU A 399 -8.99 8.98 5.76
C GLU A 399 -8.70 9.80 4.50
N SER A 400 -9.70 10.01 3.63
CA SER A 400 -9.55 10.82 2.41
C SER A 400 -9.18 12.28 2.70
N GLU A 401 -9.75 12.86 3.76
CA GLU A 401 -9.41 14.22 4.20
C GLU A 401 -7.98 14.28 4.73
N LEU A 402 -7.55 13.28 5.51
CA LEU A 402 -6.18 13.22 6.02
C LEU A 402 -5.17 13.19 4.87
N TRP A 403 -5.40 12.37 3.84
CA TRP A 403 -4.54 12.32 2.67
C TRP A 403 -4.50 13.65 1.91
N SER A 404 -5.63 14.35 1.80
CA SER A 404 -5.71 15.69 1.19
C SER A 404 -4.88 16.71 1.97
N LYS A 405 -5.08 16.78 3.30
CA LYS A 405 -4.31 17.66 4.21
C LYS A 405 -2.82 17.39 4.12
N MET A 406 -2.42 16.12 4.13
CA MET A 406 -1.02 15.72 4.05
C MET A 406 -0.36 16.14 2.72
N ARG A 407 -1.06 15.95 1.58
CA ARG A 407 -0.57 16.37 0.27
C ARG A 407 -0.48 17.88 0.14
N GLY A 408 -1.37 18.63 0.80
CA GLY A 408 -1.39 20.09 0.84
C GLY A 408 -0.48 20.72 1.92
N ARG A 409 0.14 19.92 2.80
CA ARG A 409 0.83 20.37 4.03
C ARG A 409 -0.07 21.13 5.00
N ASP A 410 -1.36 20.88 5.00
CA ASP A 410 -2.34 21.50 5.87
C ASP A 410 -2.50 20.70 7.18
N PHE A 411 -1.41 20.58 7.94
CA PHE A 411 -1.38 19.90 9.23
C PHE A 411 -0.20 20.41 10.07
N GLN A 412 -0.30 20.31 11.39
CA GLN A 412 0.81 20.57 12.32
C GLN A 412 1.61 19.30 12.59
N SER A 413 0.94 18.25 13.04
CA SER A 413 1.51 16.91 13.12
C SER A 413 0.51 15.88 12.63
N ILE A 414 0.99 14.68 12.30
CA ILE A 414 0.19 13.62 11.72
C ILE A 414 0.62 12.26 12.27
N PHE A 415 -0.34 11.39 12.58
CA PHE A 415 -0.07 9.98 12.82
C PHE A 415 -0.71 9.13 11.73
N ILE A 416 0.11 8.42 10.96
CA ILE A 416 -0.31 7.66 9.78
C ILE A 416 0.72 6.58 9.43
N TYR A 417 0.45 5.83 8.38
CA TYR A 417 1.33 4.83 7.81
C TYR A 417 1.94 5.25 6.46
N TRP A 418 3.01 4.56 6.10
CA TRP A 418 3.55 4.51 4.75
C TRP A 418 3.81 3.06 4.35
N GLY A 419 3.42 2.68 3.16
CA GLY A 419 3.66 1.34 2.61
C GLY A 419 4.65 1.38 1.44
N ALA A 420 5.34 0.29 1.23
CA ALA A 420 6.27 0.16 0.12
C ALA A 420 5.54 -0.12 -1.19
N ASP A 421 5.82 0.67 -2.21
CA ASP A 421 5.19 0.58 -3.54
C ASP A 421 5.79 -0.54 -4.38
N TYR A 422 7.05 -0.85 -4.12
CA TYR A 422 7.83 -1.94 -4.72
C TYR A 422 8.85 -2.47 -3.71
N VAL A 423 9.34 -3.69 -3.93
CA VAL A 423 10.24 -4.34 -2.96
C VAL A 423 11.69 -3.97 -3.22
N ASP A 424 12.07 -2.77 -2.78
CA ASP A 424 13.44 -2.25 -2.80
C ASP A 424 13.61 -1.19 -1.70
N PRO A 425 14.79 -1.06 -1.06
CA PRO A 425 15.03 -0.02 -0.06
C PRO A 425 14.75 1.40 -0.54
N ASN A 426 14.92 1.67 -1.84
CA ASN A 426 14.68 2.99 -2.42
C ASN A 426 13.22 3.46 -2.27
N THR A 427 12.25 2.53 -2.24
CA THR A 427 10.83 2.89 -2.15
C THR A 427 10.53 3.79 -0.94
N ASN A 428 11.12 3.45 0.22
CA ASN A 428 10.95 4.24 1.44
C ASN A 428 12.02 5.32 1.57
N ALA A 429 13.25 5.09 1.09
CA ALA A 429 14.31 6.10 1.15
C ALA A 429 13.95 7.34 0.32
N SER A 430 13.39 7.19 -0.89
CA SER A 430 12.92 8.31 -1.72
C SER A 430 11.72 9.05 -1.09
N ALA A 431 10.99 8.42 -0.16
CA ALA A 431 9.91 9.06 0.57
C ALA A 431 10.40 9.81 1.82
N PHE A 432 11.21 9.16 2.66
CA PHE A 432 11.63 9.66 3.97
C PHE A 432 12.94 10.45 3.97
N ALA A 433 13.83 10.19 3.00
CA ALA A 433 15.20 10.71 2.98
C ALA A 433 15.53 11.49 1.69
N TYR A 434 14.51 11.95 0.96
CA TYR A 434 14.71 12.68 -0.30
C TYR A 434 13.72 13.85 -0.41
N ASN A 435 14.28 15.05 -0.58
CA ASN A 435 13.52 16.28 -0.81
C ASN A 435 14.39 17.27 -1.57
N VAL A 436 14.09 17.52 -2.84
CA VAL A 436 14.79 18.49 -3.70
C VAL A 436 13.81 19.45 -4.36
N PRO A 437 14.22 20.68 -4.69
CA PRO A 437 13.40 21.63 -5.43
C PRO A 437 12.90 21.02 -6.75
N GLY A 438 11.59 21.13 -7.01
CA GLY A 438 10.98 20.57 -8.21
C GLY A 438 10.82 19.03 -8.22
N GLY A 439 11.27 18.34 -7.17
CA GLY A 439 11.15 16.89 -7.04
C GLY A 439 9.75 16.42 -6.63
N SER A 440 9.63 15.10 -6.42
CA SER A 440 8.38 14.47 -5.98
C SER A 440 7.97 14.98 -4.59
N LYS A 441 6.66 15.26 -4.43
CA LYS A 441 6.11 15.76 -3.17
C LYS A 441 5.79 14.61 -2.21
N THR A 442 6.82 13.81 -1.90
CA THR A 442 6.75 12.68 -0.96
C THR A 442 6.86 13.12 0.50
N LEU A 443 7.11 12.20 1.42
CA LEU A 443 6.97 12.46 2.86
C LEU A 443 7.91 13.56 3.37
N ALA A 444 9.19 13.52 3.00
CA ALA A 444 10.15 14.54 3.43
C ALA A 444 9.75 15.95 2.95
N TRP A 445 9.21 16.06 1.73
CA TRP A 445 8.62 17.30 1.25
C TRP A 445 7.40 17.70 2.06
N ARG A 446 6.48 16.75 2.37
CA ARG A 446 5.22 17.02 3.08
C ARG A 446 5.43 17.56 4.49
N VAL A 447 6.43 17.06 5.20
CA VAL A 447 6.82 17.61 6.52
C VAL A 447 7.75 18.82 6.43
N GLY A 448 8.12 19.27 5.22
CA GLY A 448 8.97 20.43 5.02
C GLY A 448 10.42 20.24 5.47
N TRP A 449 10.90 19.01 5.53
CA TRP A 449 12.26 18.70 5.96
C TRP A 449 13.25 18.97 4.84
N ASP A 450 14.12 19.97 5.05
CA ASP A 450 15.14 20.38 4.09
C ASP A 450 16.43 19.60 4.33
N ILE A 451 16.82 18.76 3.34
CA ILE A 451 17.84 17.72 3.48
C ILE A 451 18.67 17.53 2.20
N PRO A 452 19.36 18.56 1.70
CA PRO A 452 20.11 18.44 0.44
C PRO A 452 21.16 17.33 0.47
N ASP A 453 21.94 17.21 1.55
CA ASP A 453 23.00 16.20 1.69
C ASP A 453 22.43 14.78 1.76
N LEU A 454 21.34 14.60 2.51
CA LEU A 454 20.68 13.30 2.61
C LEU A 454 20.02 12.91 1.27
N SER A 455 19.47 13.89 0.55
CA SER A 455 18.92 13.69 -0.79
C SER A 455 20.00 13.26 -1.78
N ALA A 456 21.20 13.86 -1.73
CA ALA A 456 22.34 13.44 -2.55
C ALA A 456 22.78 12.00 -2.23
N LYS A 457 22.86 11.63 -0.95
CA LYS A 457 23.15 10.25 -0.52
C LYS A 457 22.09 9.26 -1.01
N THR A 458 20.80 9.62 -0.97
CA THR A 458 19.71 8.79 -1.46
C THR A 458 19.85 8.52 -2.96
N ARG A 459 20.21 9.54 -3.76
CA ARG A 459 20.50 9.37 -5.19
C ARG A 459 21.73 8.48 -5.43
N THR A 460 22.79 8.63 -4.66
CA THR A 460 23.98 7.76 -4.72
C THR A 460 23.58 6.30 -4.46
N ALA A 461 22.76 6.04 -3.43
CA ALA A 461 22.31 4.69 -3.11
C ALA A 461 21.42 4.08 -4.22
N ALA A 462 20.59 4.89 -4.87
CA ALA A 462 19.76 4.47 -5.99
C ALA A 462 20.58 4.04 -7.22
N GLY A 463 21.73 4.70 -7.46
CA GLY A 463 22.64 4.40 -8.58
C GLY A 463 23.66 3.29 -8.29
N GLU A 464 23.88 2.91 -7.03
CA GLU A 464 24.93 1.95 -6.66
C GLU A 464 24.57 0.53 -7.13
N SER A 465 25.50 -0.07 -7.87
CA SER A 465 25.35 -1.43 -8.43
C SER A 465 25.95 -2.52 -7.54
N ASP A 466 26.95 -2.20 -6.72
CA ASP A 466 27.52 -3.15 -5.76
C ASP A 466 26.55 -3.36 -4.59
N ALA A 467 26.09 -4.58 -4.40
CA ALA A 467 25.06 -4.91 -3.41
C ALA A 467 25.49 -4.58 -1.97
N ALA A 468 26.76 -4.79 -1.61
CA ALA A 468 27.26 -4.55 -0.25
C ALA A 468 27.36 -3.04 0.03
N LYS A 469 27.89 -2.26 -0.90
CA LYS A 469 27.95 -0.81 -0.80
C LYS A 469 26.56 -0.18 -0.77
N ARG A 470 25.67 -0.66 -1.64
CA ARG A 470 24.27 -0.22 -1.69
C ARG A 470 23.57 -0.45 -0.35
N ARG A 471 23.71 -1.64 0.23
CA ARG A 471 23.16 -1.96 1.56
C ARG A 471 23.72 -1.04 2.63
N ALA A 472 25.03 -0.76 2.63
CA ALA A 472 25.66 0.15 3.59
C ALA A 472 25.11 1.57 3.48
N LEU A 473 24.90 2.08 2.26
CA LEU A 473 24.30 3.40 2.01
C LEU A 473 22.86 3.47 2.56
N TYR A 474 22.02 2.50 2.28
CA TYR A 474 20.65 2.48 2.84
C TYR A 474 20.62 2.27 4.35
N THR A 475 21.58 1.56 4.93
CA THR A 475 21.74 1.45 6.38
C THR A 475 22.07 2.82 7.01
N ASP A 476 22.98 3.59 6.41
CA ASP A 476 23.33 4.95 6.87
C ASP A 476 22.12 5.91 6.76
N LEU A 477 21.38 5.85 5.64
CA LEU A 477 20.14 6.63 5.46
C LEU A 477 19.12 6.29 6.56
N GLN A 478 18.89 5.02 6.84
CA GLN A 478 17.96 4.57 7.88
C GLN A 478 18.36 5.12 9.26
N LYS A 479 19.63 4.98 9.66
CA LYS A 479 20.14 5.49 10.94
C LYS A 479 20.00 7.01 11.04
N THR A 480 20.31 7.73 9.97
CA THR A 480 20.19 9.19 9.93
C THR A 480 18.73 9.64 10.12
N VAL A 481 17.79 9.02 9.42
CA VAL A 481 16.36 9.32 9.56
C VAL A 481 15.85 8.88 10.95
N GLN A 482 16.20 7.71 11.40
CA GLN A 482 15.81 7.18 12.71
C GLN A 482 16.19 8.14 13.85
N GLN A 483 17.38 8.73 13.78
CA GLN A 483 17.93 9.57 14.85
C GLN A 483 17.59 11.05 14.71
N ASN A 484 17.52 11.60 13.48
CA ASN A 484 17.59 13.05 13.26
C ASN A 484 16.42 13.65 12.49
N SER A 485 15.39 12.86 12.12
CA SER A 485 14.28 13.35 11.29
C SER A 485 13.09 13.87 12.09
N PRO A 486 12.20 14.66 11.46
CA PRO A 486 10.88 15.00 12.01
C PRO A 486 9.90 13.83 11.95
N PHE A 487 10.35 12.63 11.62
CA PHE A 487 9.58 11.39 11.67
C PHE A 487 9.95 10.57 12.91
N VAL A 488 8.95 10.12 13.65
CA VAL A 488 9.10 9.11 14.70
C VAL A 488 8.41 7.85 14.21
N VAL A 489 9.17 6.95 13.60
CA VAL A 489 8.65 5.64 13.20
C VAL A 489 8.44 4.79 14.45
N THR A 490 7.27 4.18 14.59
CA THR A 490 6.84 3.56 15.84
C THR A 490 6.61 2.06 15.72
N LEU A 491 5.87 1.66 14.69
CA LEU A 491 5.34 0.31 14.56
C LEU A 491 5.41 -0.13 13.10
N GLN A 492 5.48 -1.44 12.89
CA GLN A 492 5.17 -2.08 11.61
C GLN A 492 3.97 -3.00 11.77
N GLY A 493 2.97 -2.84 10.91
CA GLY A 493 1.79 -3.68 10.93
C GLY A 493 2.09 -5.11 10.52
N ALA A 494 1.32 -6.06 11.05
CA ALA A 494 1.14 -7.38 10.46
C ALA A 494 -0.28 -7.45 9.91
N GLN A 495 -0.42 -7.87 8.66
CA GLN A 495 -1.74 -7.95 8.07
C GLN A 495 -2.37 -9.28 8.45
N GLN A 496 -3.39 -9.24 9.29
CA GLN A 496 -4.14 -10.41 9.74
C GLN A 496 -5.49 -10.47 9.03
N VAL A 497 -5.82 -11.66 8.53
CA VAL A 497 -7.02 -11.92 7.74
C VAL A 497 -7.74 -13.11 8.34
N ALA A 498 -9.03 -12.99 8.59
CA ALA A 498 -9.85 -14.12 8.99
C ALA A 498 -10.32 -14.90 7.75
N VAL A 499 -10.12 -16.20 7.73
CA VAL A 499 -10.37 -17.07 6.59
C VAL A 499 -11.15 -18.30 7.05
N ARG A 500 -12.18 -18.70 6.33
CA ARG A 500 -12.90 -19.95 6.59
C ARG A 500 -12.04 -21.16 6.22
N ASN A 501 -12.16 -22.26 6.99
CA ASN A 501 -11.32 -23.44 6.83
C ASN A 501 -11.48 -24.17 5.48
N ASN A 502 -12.59 -23.97 4.77
CA ASN A 502 -12.81 -24.50 3.43
C ASN A 502 -12.11 -23.70 2.31
N VAL A 503 -11.49 -22.57 2.61
CA VAL A 503 -10.71 -21.77 1.68
C VAL A 503 -9.22 -22.07 1.88
N SER A 504 -8.47 -22.27 0.81
CA SER A 504 -7.04 -22.58 0.85
C SER A 504 -6.24 -21.76 -0.15
N HIS A 505 -4.89 -21.81 -0.04
CA HIS A 505 -3.95 -21.10 -0.92
C HIS A 505 -4.14 -19.58 -0.96
N VAL A 506 -4.54 -19.01 0.18
CA VAL A 506 -4.59 -17.55 0.35
C VAL A 506 -3.16 -17.02 0.36
N GLN A 507 -2.85 -16.06 -0.50
CA GLN A 507 -1.53 -15.45 -0.60
C GLN A 507 -1.64 -13.93 -0.63
N GLN A 508 -0.67 -13.25 -0.06
CA GLN A 508 -0.56 -11.81 -0.05
C GLN A 508 0.87 -11.37 -0.37
N GLY A 509 1.01 -10.28 -1.12
CA GLY A 509 2.29 -9.62 -1.33
C GLY A 509 2.74 -8.81 -0.12
N ILE A 510 4.06 -8.61 0.02
CA ILE A 510 4.63 -7.79 1.10
C ILE A 510 4.41 -6.27 0.89
N GLY A 511 4.17 -5.83 -0.34
CA GLY A 511 3.89 -4.43 -0.66
C GLY A 511 2.51 -3.96 -0.18
N VAL A 512 2.03 -2.85 -0.72
CA VAL A 512 0.68 -2.30 -0.43
C VAL A 512 -0.45 -3.10 -1.08
N SER A 513 -0.20 -4.27 -1.64
CA SER A 513 -1.23 -5.12 -2.23
C SER A 513 -1.81 -6.09 -1.22
N LEU A 514 -3.09 -6.36 -1.36
CA LEU A 514 -3.83 -7.34 -0.59
C LEU A 514 -3.67 -8.76 -1.18
N LEU A 515 -4.76 -9.52 -1.22
CA LEU A 515 -4.74 -10.92 -1.66
C LEU A 515 -4.52 -11.08 -3.17
N PHE A 516 -3.77 -12.09 -3.51
CA PHE A 516 -3.81 -12.70 -4.83
C PHE A 516 -4.92 -13.75 -4.86
N PHE A 517 -5.87 -13.59 -5.78
CA PHE A 517 -7.03 -14.49 -5.87
C PHE A 517 -6.81 -15.66 -6.85
N ASP A 518 -5.80 -15.57 -7.71
CA ASP A 518 -5.52 -16.55 -8.77
C ASP A 518 -5.17 -17.95 -8.25
N THR A 519 -4.57 -18.02 -7.05
CA THR A 519 -4.20 -19.29 -6.40
C THR A 519 -5.27 -19.83 -5.46
N VAL A 520 -6.23 -19.02 -5.05
CA VAL A 520 -7.23 -19.37 -4.03
C VAL A 520 -8.11 -20.53 -4.52
N GLN A 521 -8.39 -21.45 -3.60
CA GLN A 521 -9.27 -22.61 -3.81
C GLN A 521 -10.30 -22.69 -2.67
N LYS A 522 -11.46 -23.25 -3.01
CA LYS A 522 -12.57 -23.38 -2.07
C LYS A 522 -13.25 -24.74 -2.19
#